data_619dd5cbfde152699a6b6730c030f973
#
_entry.id   619dd5cbfde152699a6b6730c030f973
#
_cell.length_a   1.000
_cell.length_b   1.000
_cell.length_c   1.000
_cell.angle_alpha   90.00
_cell.angle_beta   90.00
_cell.angle_gamma   90.00
#
_symmetry.space_group_name_H-M   'P 1'
#
loop_
_entity.id
_entity.type
_entity.pdbx_description
1 polymer ?
#
loop_
_entity_poly.entity_id
_entity_poly.type
_entity_poly.pdbx_seq_one_letter_code
_entity_poly.pdbx_strand_id
1 'polypeptide(L)'
;VMYIVEGPTHGFTSIPHSVYWTIVTLTTVGYGDISPETPLGQFIATVIMIIGYGVIAVPTGIVSAEYAAGMTNKKNIAPGKTCPDCGTEIMRIDAHYCRECGHKLSDD
;
A
#
# COMPACT_ATOMS: atom_id res chain seq x y z
N VAL A 1 -18.60 0.61 19.55
CA VAL A 1 -19.84 0.95 18.84
C VAL A 1 -20.73 -0.29 18.71
N MET A 2 -20.27 -1.40 18.11
CA MET A 2 -21.10 -2.60 17.87
C MET A 2 -21.69 -3.20 19.16
N TYR A 3 -20.92 -3.23 20.26
CA TYR A 3 -21.41 -3.66 21.57
C TYR A 3 -22.63 -2.86 22.07
N ILE A 4 -22.66 -1.55 21.78
CA ILE A 4 -23.77 -0.66 22.21
C ILE A 4 -24.99 -0.82 21.31
N VAL A 5 -24.78 -1.04 20.02
CA VAL A 5 -25.85 -1.08 19.00
C VAL A 5 -26.54 -2.44 18.96
N GLU A 6 -25.76 -3.53 18.93
CA GLU A 6 -26.28 -4.90 18.85
C GLU A 6 -26.61 -5.48 20.23
N GLY A 7 -25.77 -5.19 21.23
CA GLY A 7 -25.93 -5.71 22.59
C GLY A 7 -25.66 -7.20 22.74
N PRO A 8 -25.78 -7.72 23.97
CA PRO A 8 -25.45 -9.12 24.27
C PRO A 8 -26.43 -10.14 23.65
N THR A 9 -27.62 -9.73 23.27
CA THR A 9 -28.66 -10.61 22.67
C THR A 9 -28.32 -11.06 21.26
N HIS A 10 -27.46 -10.30 20.54
CA HIS A 10 -27.04 -10.58 19.16
C HIS A 10 -25.58 -11.01 19.06
N GLY A 11 -25.06 -11.64 20.12
CA GLY A 11 -23.70 -12.21 20.11
C GLY A 11 -22.59 -11.24 20.53
N PHE A 12 -22.85 -9.95 20.65
CA PHE A 12 -21.88 -8.94 21.11
C PHE A 12 -21.87 -8.84 22.65
N THR A 13 -21.51 -9.93 23.31
CA THR A 13 -21.64 -10.11 24.78
C THR A 13 -20.70 -9.23 25.60
N SER A 14 -19.60 -8.74 25.01
CA SER A 14 -18.61 -7.91 25.68
C SER A 14 -17.85 -7.03 24.69
N ILE A 15 -17.17 -6.00 25.22
CA ILE A 15 -16.31 -5.12 24.41
C ILE A 15 -15.18 -5.91 23.74
N PRO A 16 -14.43 -6.80 24.44
CA PRO A 16 -13.42 -7.65 23.80
C PRO A 16 -13.96 -8.51 22.67
N HIS A 17 -15.16 -9.05 22.83
CA HIS A 17 -15.82 -9.88 21.81
C HIS A 17 -16.20 -9.06 20.56
N SER A 18 -16.62 -7.83 20.75
CA SER A 18 -16.87 -6.88 19.65
C SER A 18 -15.59 -6.45 18.93
N VAL A 19 -14.47 -6.30 19.66
CA VAL A 19 -13.16 -6.02 19.07
C VAL A 19 -12.66 -7.22 18.27
N TYR A 20 -12.80 -8.42 18.79
CA TYR A 20 -12.49 -9.67 18.08
C TYR A 20 -13.25 -9.74 16.75
N TRP A 21 -14.56 -9.55 16.76
CA TRP A 21 -15.37 -9.53 15.54
C TRP A 21 -14.86 -8.50 14.53
N THR A 22 -14.57 -7.28 15.00
CA THR A 22 -14.07 -6.19 14.15
C THR A 22 -12.76 -6.58 13.48
N ILE A 23 -11.81 -7.14 14.22
CA ILE A 23 -10.51 -7.55 13.66
C ILE A 23 -10.71 -8.67 12.62
N VAL A 24 -11.46 -9.71 12.95
CA VAL A 24 -11.73 -10.85 12.05
C VAL A 24 -12.41 -10.39 10.76
N THR A 25 -13.29 -9.39 10.85
CA THR A 25 -14.00 -8.83 9.70
C THR A 25 -13.09 -7.94 8.86
N LEU A 26 -12.34 -7.02 9.48
CA LEU A 26 -11.45 -6.09 8.75
C LEU A 26 -10.25 -6.81 8.11
N THR A 27 -9.76 -7.87 8.72
CA THR A 27 -8.70 -8.71 8.13
C THR A 27 -9.22 -9.68 7.07
N THR A 28 -10.51 -9.64 6.75
CA THR A 28 -11.17 -10.49 5.74
C THR A 28 -11.17 -11.99 6.07
N VAL A 29 -10.92 -12.37 7.32
CA VAL A 29 -10.97 -13.78 7.77
C VAL A 29 -12.42 -14.27 7.78
N GLY A 30 -13.34 -13.51 8.41
CA GLY A 30 -14.78 -13.73 8.34
C GLY A 30 -15.23 -15.10 8.81
N TYR A 31 -14.95 -15.50 10.05
CA TYR A 31 -15.41 -16.81 10.58
C TYR A 31 -16.94 -16.97 10.58
N GLY A 32 -17.70 -15.86 10.65
CA GLY A 32 -19.16 -15.90 10.64
C GLY A 32 -19.80 -16.38 11.93
N ASP A 33 -19.02 -16.47 12.99
CA ASP A 33 -19.46 -16.87 14.34
C ASP A 33 -20.30 -15.79 15.03
N ILE A 34 -20.04 -14.53 14.70
CA ILE A 34 -20.78 -13.36 15.17
C ILE A 34 -21.03 -12.44 13.96
N SER A 35 -22.25 -11.94 13.85
CA SER A 35 -22.63 -10.96 12.83
C SER A 35 -23.70 -10.02 13.34
N PRO A 36 -23.74 -8.75 12.91
CA PRO A 36 -24.81 -7.84 13.27
C PRO A 36 -26.15 -8.30 12.66
N GLU A 37 -27.17 -8.38 13.49
CA GLU A 37 -28.50 -8.81 13.09
C GLU A 37 -29.46 -7.64 12.91
N THR A 38 -29.21 -6.51 13.59
CA THR A 38 -30.07 -5.33 13.46
C THR A 38 -29.75 -4.54 12.18
N PRO A 39 -30.74 -3.93 11.53
CA PRO A 39 -30.52 -3.11 10.33
C PRO A 39 -29.54 -1.95 10.58
N LEU A 40 -29.59 -1.34 11.77
CA LEU A 40 -28.70 -0.27 12.17
C LEU A 40 -27.27 -0.80 12.37
N GLY A 41 -27.13 -1.95 13.02
CA GLY A 41 -25.82 -2.62 13.20
C GLY A 41 -25.20 -3.01 11.87
N GLN A 42 -25.98 -3.54 10.93
CA GLN A 42 -25.52 -3.86 9.58
C GLN A 42 -25.06 -2.63 8.80
N PHE A 43 -25.78 -1.52 8.92
CA PHE A 43 -25.36 -0.26 8.30
C PHE A 43 -24.03 0.25 8.87
N ILE A 44 -23.90 0.28 10.21
CA ILE A 44 -22.68 0.69 10.88
C ILE A 44 -21.51 -0.25 10.54
N ALA A 45 -21.76 -1.56 10.51
CA ALA A 45 -20.77 -2.56 10.10
C ALA A 45 -20.26 -2.28 8.68
N THR A 46 -21.15 -1.96 7.75
CA THR A 46 -20.77 -1.62 6.37
C THR A 46 -19.82 -0.43 6.32
N VAL A 47 -20.12 0.64 7.07
CA VAL A 47 -19.25 1.83 7.14
C VAL A 47 -17.87 1.46 7.73
N ILE A 48 -17.85 0.68 8.81
CA ILE A 48 -16.62 0.21 9.45
C ILE A 48 -15.78 -0.62 8.47
N MET A 49 -16.39 -1.50 7.70
CA MET A 49 -15.71 -2.33 6.70
C MET A 49 -15.07 -1.49 5.59
N ILE A 50 -15.77 -0.49 5.07
CA ILE A 50 -15.24 0.40 4.03
C ILE A 50 -14.04 1.18 4.55
N ILE A 51 -14.14 1.77 5.74
CA ILE A 51 -13.04 2.51 6.36
C ILE A 51 -11.84 1.59 6.63
N GLY A 52 -12.10 0.41 7.20
CA GLY A 52 -11.06 -0.56 7.53
C GLY A 52 -10.33 -1.08 6.29
N TYR A 53 -11.04 -1.32 5.20
CA TYR A 53 -10.42 -1.67 3.93
C TYR A 53 -9.52 -0.56 3.39
N GLY A 54 -9.94 0.70 3.51
CA GLY A 54 -9.13 1.86 3.13
C GLY A 54 -7.79 1.93 3.88
N VAL A 55 -7.80 1.63 5.17
CA VAL A 55 -6.57 1.61 6.01
C VAL A 55 -5.55 0.57 5.51
N ILE A 56 -5.98 -0.52 4.93
CA ILE A 56 -5.10 -1.57 4.37
C ILE A 56 -4.71 -1.22 2.92
N ALA A 57 -5.65 -0.73 2.12
CA ALA A 57 -5.44 -0.48 0.69
C ALA A 57 -4.46 0.67 0.42
N VAL A 58 -4.50 1.75 1.20
CA VAL A 58 -3.66 2.94 0.97
C VAL A 58 -2.16 2.64 1.12
N PRO A 59 -1.66 2.06 2.24
CA PRO A 59 -0.25 1.72 2.36
C PRO A 59 0.21 0.73 1.28
N THR A 60 -0.62 -0.27 0.96
CA THR A 60 -0.31 -1.26 -0.08
C THR A 60 -0.20 -0.59 -1.45
N GLY A 61 -1.08 0.37 -1.75
CA GLY A 61 -1.04 1.15 -2.98
C GLY A 61 0.23 1.99 -3.11
N ILE A 62 0.66 2.66 -2.03
CA ILE A 62 1.88 3.46 -2.01
C ILE A 62 3.11 2.57 -2.27
N VAL A 63 3.24 1.46 -1.55
CA VAL A 63 4.36 0.51 -1.75
C VAL A 63 4.38 -0.03 -3.19
N SER A 64 3.21 -0.38 -3.74
CA SER A 64 3.12 -0.87 -5.12
C SER A 64 3.52 0.19 -6.13
N ALA A 65 3.14 1.46 -5.92
CA ALA A 65 3.51 2.58 -6.79
C ALA A 65 5.03 2.84 -6.76
N GLU A 66 5.66 2.81 -5.58
CA GLU A 66 7.11 2.96 -5.43
C GLU A 66 7.88 1.82 -6.12
N TYR A 67 7.37 0.59 -6.00
CA TYR A 67 7.96 -0.56 -6.71
C TYR A 67 7.89 -0.39 -8.23
N ALA A 68 6.74 0.02 -8.76
CA ALA A 68 6.56 0.28 -10.18
C ALA A 68 7.46 1.43 -10.68
N ALA A 69 7.56 2.52 -9.92
CA ALA A 69 8.45 3.65 -10.22
C ALA A 69 9.93 3.21 -10.21
N GLY A 70 10.34 2.38 -9.25
CA GLY A 70 11.68 1.82 -9.18
C GLY A 70 12.04 0.95 -10.39
N MET A 71 11.10 0.17 -10.90
CA MET A 71 11.30 -0.63 -12.12
C MET A 71 11.42 0.24 -13.36
N THR A 72 10.66 1.33 -13.43
CA THR A 72 10.72 2.26 -14.58
C THR A 72 12.03 3.05 -14.59
N ASN A 73 12.54 3.43 -13.43
CA ASN A 73 13.84 4.10 -13.31
C ASN A 73 15.01 3.18 -13.69
N LYS A 74 14.87 1.86 -13.50
CA LYS A 74 15.86 0.88 -13.94
C LYS A 74 15.91 0.71 -15.48
N LYS A 75 14.83 1.09 -16.18
CA LYS A 75 14.78 1.09 -17.65
C LYS A 75 15.60 2.22 -18.29
N ASN A 76 15.93 3.26 -17.51
CA ASN A 76 16.81 4.37 -17.93
C ASN A 76 18.31 4.05 -17.76
N ILE A 77 18.64 2.82 -17.35
CA ILE A 77 20.00 2.28 -17.40
C ILE A 77 20.15 1.61 -18.76
N ALA A 78 20.44 2.39 -19.80
CA ALA A 78 20.88 1.80 -21.06
C ALA A 78 22.38 1.52 -20.92
N PRO A 79 22.84 0.28 -21.16
CA PRO A 79 24.26 0.01 -21.29
C PRO A 79 24.74 0.66 -22.58
N GLY A 80 25.75 1.52 -22.52
CA GLY A 80 26.50 1.81 -23.73
C GLY A 80 26.92 3.23 -24.05
N LYS A 81 26.75 4.24 -23.20
CA LYS A 81 27.50 5.48 -23.36
C LYS A 81 28.78 5.42 -22.54
N THR A 82 29.91 5.47 -23.21
CA THR A 82 31.23 5.56 -22.58
C THR A 82 31.68 7.02 -22.58
N CYS A 83 32.25 7.51 -21.51
CA CYS A 83 32.78 8.85 -21.47
C CYS A 83 33.93 8.97 -22.47
N PRO A 84 33.90 9.97 -23.39
CA PRO A 84 34.99 10.13 -24.39
C PRO A 84 36.32 10.53 -23.78
N ASP A 85 36.32 11.08 -22.58
CA ASP A 85 37.51 11.60 -21.92
C ASP A 85 38.20 10.56 -21.00
N CYS A 86 37.47 9.86 -20.18
CA CYS A 86 38.02 8.88 -19.21
C CYS A 86 37.68 7.42 -19.51
N GLY A 87 36.83 7.12 -20.49
CA GLY A 87 36.44 5.75 -20.87
C GLY A 87 35.51 5.05 -19.88
N THR A 88 35.00 5.74 -18.85
CA THR A 88 34.11 5.14 -17.87
C THR A 88 32.70 4.91 -18.46
N GLU A 89 32.13 3.75 -18.20
CA GLU A 89 30.79 3.38 -18.63
C GLU A 89 29.73 4.19 -17.86
N ILE A 90 28.85 4.90 -18.60
CA ILE A 90 27.84 5.77 -18.04
C ILE A 90 26.54 4.98 -17.91
N MET A 91 26.13 4.70 -16.66
CA MET A 91 24.95 3.92 -16.37
C MET A 91 23.63 4.68 -16.50
N ARG A 92 23.62 6.00 -16.73
CA ARG A 92 22.42 6.82 -16.81
C ARG A 92 22.38 7.61 -18.12
N ILE A 93 21.27 7.48 -18.85
CA ILE A 93 21.03 8.18 -20.12
C ILE A 93 20.89 9.68 -19.91
N ASP A 94 20.38 10.10 -18.75
CA ASP A 94 20.09 11.49 -18.36
C ASP A 94 21.29 12.20 -17.69
N ALA A 95 22.49 11.60 -17.71
CA ALA A 95 23.66 12.18 -17.10
C ALA A 95 24.26 13.28 -18.03
N HIS A 96 24.23 14.53 -17.59
CA HIS A 96 24.84 15.66 -18.30
C HIS A 96 26.34 15.78 -18.07
N TYR A 97 26.86 15.15 -17.01
CA TYR A 97 28.29 15.19 -16.67
C TYR A 97 28.77 13.79 -16.29
N CYS A 98 30.04 13.50 -16.63
CA CYS A 98 30.68 12.26 -16.22
C CYS A 98 30.93 12.29 -14.70
N ARG A 99 30.58 11.19 -14.05
CA ARG A 99 30.70 11.02 -12.60
C ARG A 99 32.13 10.93 -12.10
N GLU A 100 33.07 10.45 -12.94
CA GLU A 100 34.45 10.23 -12.58
C GLU A 100 35.33 11.46 -12.92
N CYS A 101 35.21 12.01 -14.11
CA CYS A 101 36.09 13.09 -14.58
C CYS A 101 35.41 14.46 -14.70
N GLY A 102 34.09 14.55 -14.51
CA GLY A 102 33.33 15.80 -14.64
C GLY A 102 33.13 16.29 -16.07
N HIS A 103 33.56 15.54 -17.09
CA HIS A 103 33.42 15.92 -18.49
C HIS A 103 31.93 16.08 -18.84
N LYS A 104 31.57 17.15 -19.56
CA LYS A 104 30.20 17.39 -20.01
C LYS A 104 29.84 16.44 -21.14
N LEU A 105 28.81 15.63 -20.90
CA LEU A 105 28.28 14.70 -21.88
C LEU A 105 27.30 15.45 -22.79
N SER A 106 27.55 15.47 -24.08
CA SER A 106 26.61 16.08 -25.06
C SER A 106 25.37 15.21 -25.23
N ASP A 107 24.21 15.85 -25.22
CA ASP A 107 22.93 15.26 -25.65
C ASP A 107 22.93 15.21 -27.18
N ASP A 108 23.33 14.07 -27.76
CA ASP A 108 23.03 13.72 -29.14
C ASP A 108 22.01 12.58 -29.17
#